data_daa5f28343e47867e82cd39e06fcb21a
#
_entry.id   daa5f28343e47867e82cd39e06fcb21a
#
_cell.length_a   1.000
_cell.length_b   1.000
_cell.length_c   1.000
_cell.angle_alpha   90.00
_cell.angle_beta   90.00
_cell.angle_gamma   90.00
#
_symmetry.space_group_name_H-M   'P 1'
#
loop_
_entity.id
_entity.type
_entity.pdbx_description
1 polymer ?
#
loop_
_entity_poly.entity_id
_entity_poly.type
_entity_poly.pdbx_seq_one_letter_code
_entity_poly.pdbx_strand_id
1 'polypeptide(L)'
;MIKIKLSDPTNMKCFSGLLHAAPMLSDYSMAIVSDGSYDYELLATNEFVKSDLPLQQSIEYGLENLSHKSGDYFLVHGGDSTSLMAAWEVFEQSSARYLFKKQILTREKYTEPSVIGKWFFGTGSELDKSYNLTTSQYNKLKLCGYNVGHNWPQLHQLYSVNYSNKSVDVAAIFQTWIDRPVYDHEVRTDLLYGEHRNNVWQVLKELPYNIVARQLSTVETPYVLNQSKIAISPFGMGELCYRDLECIQHGCIIIKPDMSHVITEPNLFIENETYIPCKPDYSDVPEILERVLGNYSSYQYIAEQARARLMEVYSYHHVAMHWYNFFANENGVTNES
;
A
#
# COMPACT_ATOMS: atom_id res chain seq x y z
N MET A 1 14.59 6.61 -26.49
CA MET A 1 14.61 5.63 -25.37
C MET A 1 14.86 6.39 -24.08
N ILE A 2 13.93 6.31 -23.15
CA ILE A 2 14.02 6.96 -21.83
C ILE A 2 14.93 6.14 -20.91
N LYS A 3 15.98 6.74 -20.37
CA LYS A 3 16.93 6.08 -19.49
C LYS A 3 16.69 6.51 -18.05
N ILE A 4 16.47 5.54 -17.18
CA ILE A 4 16.14 5.74 -15.77
C ILE A 4 17.28 5.16 -14.93
N LYS A 5 17.83 5.96 -14.03
CA LYS A 5 18.80 5.54 -13.03
C LYS A 5 18.09 5.34 -11.69
N LEU A 6 18.37 4.24 -11.01
CA LEU A 6 17.95 3.99 -9.64
C LEU A 6 19.13 4.21 -8.69
N SER A 7 18.94 5.00 -7.63
CA SER A 7 20.01 5.27 -6.66
C SER A 7 20.46 4.01 -5.92
N ASP A 8 19.52 3.14 -5.62
CA ASP A 8 19.76 1.85 -4.99
C ASP A 8 18.87 0.77 -5.63
N PRO A 9 19.36 0.10 -6.70
CA PRO A 9 18.59 -0.95 -7.39
C PRO A 9 18.31 -2.18 -6.52
N THR A 10 18.92 -2.28 -5.33
CA THR A 10 18.62 -3.37 -4.36
C THR A 10 17.45 -3.00 -3.44
N ASN A 11 16.99 -1.75 -3.45
CA ASN A 11 15.90 -1.29 -2.59
C ASN A 11 14.54 -1.76 -3.09
N MET A 12 14.20 -3.01 -2.76
CA MET A 12 12.95 -3.64 -3.17
C MET A 12 11.70 -2.95 -2.59
N LYS A 13 11.81 -2.20 -1.49
CA LYS A 13 10.69 -1.44 -0.93
C LYS A 13 10.27 -0.27 -1.83
N CYS A 14 11.22 0.35 -2.51
CA CYS A 14 10.97 1.47 -3.41
C CYS A 14 10.75 1.05 -4.86
N PHE A 15 11.45 0.01 -5.34
CA PHE A 15 11.58 -0.24 -6.77
C PHE A 15 11.15 -1.64 -7.22
N SER A 16 10.61 -2.50 -6.34
CA SER A 16 10.33 -3.89 -6.72
C SER A 16 9.45 -4.02 -7.96
N GLY A 17 8.38 -3.23 -8.07
CA GLY A 17 7.52 -3.26 -9.25
C GLY A 17 8.27 -2.92 -10.53
N LEU A 18 9.02 -1.81 -10.53
CA LEU A 18 9.81 -1.37 -11.71
C LEU A 18 10.92 -2.36 -12.06
N LEU A 19 11.62 -2.91 -11.05
CA LEU A 19 12.69 -3.89 -11.27
C LEU A 19 12.15 -5.20 -11.85
N HIS A 20 11.01 -5.69 -11.36
CA HIS A 20 10.38 -6.88 -11.94
C HIS A 20 9.80 -6.64 -13.33
N ALA A 21 9.36 -5.42 -13.62
CA ALA A 21 8.90 -5.03 -14.96
C ALA A 21 10.04 -4.72 -15.94
N ALA A 22 11.31 -4.73 -15.49
CA ALA A 22 12.46 -4.36 -16.33
C ALA A 22 12.52 -5.07 -17.71
N PRO A 23 12.18 -6.38 -17.84
CA PRO A 23 12.14 -7.04 -19.14
C PRO A 23 11.12 -6.43 -20.12
N MET A 24 10.06 -5.79 -19.63
CA MET A 24 8.99 -5.19 -20.43
C MET A 24 9.26 -3.72 -20.79
N LEU A 25 10.24 -3.07 -20.15
CA LEU A 25 10.50 -1.64 -20.36
C LEU A 25 10.93 -1.33 -21.79
N SER A 26 11.63 -2.25 -22.45
CA SER A 26 12.05 -2.08 -23.84
C SER A 26 10.87 -1.93 -24.80
N ASP A 27 9.74 -2.59 -24.55
CA ASP A 27 8.52 -2.51 -25.35
C ASP A 27 7.95 -1.08 -25.33
N TYR A 28 8.27 -0.32 -24.30
CA TYR A 28 7.89 1.08 -24.10
C TYR A 28 9.04 2.06 -24.37
N SER A 29 10.10 1.63 -25.02
CA SER A 29 11.29 2.47 -25.25
C SER A 29 11.87 3.06 -23.98
N MET A 30 11.89 2.30 -22.90
CA MET A 30 12.50 2.64 -21.61
C MET A 30 13.61 1.65 -21.23
N ALA A 31 14.55 2.08 -20.41
CA ALA A 31 15.58 1.20 -19.85
C ALA A 31 16.03 1.70 -18.46
N ILE A 32 16.30 0.76 -17.56
CA ILE A 32 17.03 1.04 -16.31
C ILE A 32 18.52 0.97 -16.65
N VAL A 33 19.26 1.98 -16.24
CA VAL A 33 20.72 2.07 -16.47
C VAL A 33 21.46 2.17 -15.14
N SER A 34 22.61 1.51 -15.04
CA SER A 34 23.50 1.62 -13.88
C SER A 34 24.49 2.76 -13.99
N ASP A 35 24.99 3.00 -15.20
CA ASP A 35 26.07 3.94 -15.49
C ASP A 35 25.77 4.72 -16.77
N GLY A 36 26.53 5.81 -16.95
CA GLY A 36 26.45 6.67 -18.14
C GLY A 36 25.38 7.75 -18.03
N SER A 37 24.95 8.27 -19.20
CA SER A 37 23.92 9.31 -19.27
C SER A 37 22.54 8.72 -19.02
N TYR A 38 21.74 9.40 -18.23
CA TYR A 38 20.34 9.10 -17.95
C TYR A 38 19.48 10.35 -18.09
N ASP A 39 18.19 10.15 -18.29
CA ASP A 39 17.22 11.24 -18.41
C ASP A 39 16.65 11.60 -17.04
N TYR A 40 16.43 10.57 -16.17
CA TYR A 40 15.84 10.74 -14.85
C TYR A 40 16.54 9.86 -13.81
N GLU A 41 16.63 10.35 -12.57
CA GLU A 41 17.12 9.59 -11.41
C GLU A 41 16.00 9.42 -10.37
N LEU A 42 15.74 8.17 -9.95
CA LEU A 42 14.85 7.84 -8.86
C LEU A 42 15.67 7.57 -7.60
N LEU A 43 15.48 8.39 -6.57
CA LEU A 43 16.17 8.28 -5.29
C LEU A 43 15.30 7.58 -4.25
N ALA A 44 15.81 6.47 -3.70
CA ALA A 44 15.10 5.68 -2.70
C ALA A 44 15.04 6.38 -1.34
N THR A 45 14.06 6.04 -0.52
CA THR A 45 13.81 6.61 0.82
C THR A 45 15.06 6.74 1.69
N ASN A 46 15.93 5.72 1.70
CA ASN A 46 17.14 5.70 2.50
C ASN A 46 18.15 6.80 2.17
N GLU A 47 18.03 7.46 1.03
CA GLU A 47 18.84 8.60 0.64
C GLU A 47 18.43 9.90 1.35
N PHE A 48 17.17 10.01 1.77
CA PHE A 48 16.62 11.26 2.26
C PHE A 48 15.70 11.13 3.51
N VAL A 49 15.51 9.95 4.06
CA VAL A 49 14.75 9.71 5.31
C VAL A 49 15.42 8.63 6.15
N LYS A 50 15.58 8.90 7.43
CA LYS A 50 16.02 7.94 8.44
C LYS A 50 14.94 7.75 9.49
N SER A 51 14.34 6.56 9.55
CA SER A 51 13.25 6.24 10.47
C SER A 51 13.69 6.05 11.92
N ASP A 52 14.99 5.87 12.15
CA ASP A 52 15.63 5.72 13.45
C ASP A 52 16.09 7.04 14.08
N LEU A 53 15.95 8.16 13.35
CA LEU A 53 16.25 9.48 13.85
C LEU A 53 14.98 10.25 14.25
N PRO A 54 15.07 11.18 15.23
CA PRO A 54 14.04 12.18 15.47
C PRO A 54 13.71 12.94 14.18
N LEU A 55 12.45 13.39 14.01
CA LEU A 55 11.98 14.00 12.77
C LEU A 55 12.92 15.09 12.23
N GLN A 56 13.27 16.06 13.07
CA GLN A 56 14.11 17.18 12.66
C GLN A 56 15.48 16.70 12.16
N GLN A 57 16.09 15.75 12.84
CA GLN A 57 17.37 15.16 12.42
C GLN A 57 17.25 14.35 11.14
N SER A 58 16.12 13.66 10.93
CA SER A 58 15.85 12.95 9.69
C SER A 58 15.71 13.91 8.51
N ILE A 59 15.08 15.08 8.71
CA ILE A 59 14.98 16.14 7.70
C ILE A 59 16.36 16.70 7.36
N GLU A 60 17.14 17.09 8.37
CA GLU A 60 18.50 17.63 8.19
C GLU A 60 19.40 16.64 7.45
N TYR A 61 19.38 15.35 7.85
CA TYR A 61 20.07 14.28 7.14
C TYR A 61 19.69 14.20 5.67
N GLY A 62 18.38 14.27 5.37
CA GLY A 62 17.89 14.18 4.00
C GLY A 62 18.35 15.35 3.15
N LEU A 63 18.25 16.57 3.66
CA LEU A 63 18.66 17.79 2.95
C LEU A 63 20.17 17.80 2.71
N GLU A 64 20.98 17.38 3.69
CA GLU A 64 22.43 17.28 3.54
C GLU A 64 22.80 16.31 2.39
N ASN A 65 22.22 15.11 2.39
CA ASN A 65 22.48 14.09 1.37
C ASN A 65 21.99 14.50 -0.04
N LEU A 66 20.94 15.32 -0.13
CA LEU A 66 20.43 15.81 -1.41
C LEU A 66 21.10 17.10 -1.89
N SER A 67 21.87 17.79 -1.05
CA SER A 67 22.47 19.10 -1.35
C SER A 67 23.38 19.13 -2.58
N HIS A 68 23.99 17.98 -2.90
CA HIS A 68 24.90 17.84 -4.05
C HIS A 68 24.21 17.28 -5.31
N LYS A 69 22.92 16.92 -5.22
CA LYS A 69 22.17 16.42 -6.37
C LYS A 69 21.86 17.55 -7.34
N SER A 70 22.09 17.29 -8.61
CA SER A 70 21.78 18.19 -9.72
C SER A 70 21.09 17.41 -10.84
N GLY A 71 20.31 18.11 -11.66
CA GLY A 71 19.54 17.48 -12.74
C GLY A 71 18.13 17.08 -12.31
N ASP A 72 17.46 16.33 -13.17
CA ASP A 72 16.08 15.88 -12.94
C ASP A 72 16.07 14.61 -12.10
N TYR A 73 15.69 14.74 -10.82
CA TYR A 73 15.51 13.59 -9.93
C TYR A 73 14.17 13.63 -9.20
N PHE A 74 13.74 12.46 -8.78
CA PHE A 74 12.50 12.21 -8.09
C PHE A 74 12.76 11.42 -6.81
N LEU A 75 12.03 11.72 -5.75
CA LEU A 75 12.10 10.99 -4.50
C LEU A 75 11.06 9.85 -4.49
N VAL A 76 11.47 8.66 -4.09
CA VAL A 76 10.58 7.50 -3.97
C VAL A 76 10.53 7.02 -2.53
N HIS A 77 9.41 7.30 -1.86
CA HIS A 77 9.20 6.92 -0.47
C HIS A 77 8.56 5.53 -0.36
N GLY A 78 9.37 4.56 0.05
CA GLY A 78 8.94 3.16 0.21
C GLY A 78 8.09 2.86 1.46
N GLY A 79 7.72 3.88 2.26
CA GLY A 79 6.87 3.71 3.44
C GLY A 79 5.46 3.22 3.10
N ASP A 80 4.89 2.41 4.00
CA ASP A 80 3.63 1.72 3.74
C ASP A 80 2.40 2.60 3.98
N SER A 81 2.49 3.68 4.79
CA SER A 81 1.34 4.54 5.08
C SER A 81 1.18 5.70 4.11
N THR A 82 -0.02 6.31 4.12
CA THR A 82 -0.31 7.57 3.40
C THR A 82 0.36 8.78 4.03
N SER A 83 0.92 8.66 5.23
CA SER A 83 1.62 9.75 5.93
C SER A 83 2.73 10.38 5.09
N LEU A 84 2.85 11.69 5.13
CA LEU A 84 3.86 12.44 4.39
C LEU A 84 5.15 12.63 5.19
N MET A 85 5.05 12.89 6.50
CA MET A 85 6.16 13.00 7.48
C MET A 85 7.44 13.67 6.94
N ALA A 86 8.61 13.17 7.38
CA ALA A 86 9.91 13.67 6.96
C ALA A 86 10.12 13.68 5.44
N ALA A 87 9.52 12.73 4.73
CA ALA A 87 9.65 12.67 3.27
C ALA A 87 9.09 13.92 2.58
N TRP A 88 7.98 14.47 3.10
CA TRP A 88 7.41 15.69 2.55
C TRP A 88 8.25 16.92 2.87
N GLU A 89 8.69 17.05 4.11
CA GLU A 89 9.51 18.21 4.53
C GLU A 89 10.85 18.25 3.76
N VAL A 90 11.47 17.10 3.55
CA VAL A 90 12.69 17.01 2.72
C VAL A 90 12.38 17.32 1.27
N PHE A 91 11.26 16.80 0.74
CA PHE A 91 10.84 17.05 -0.63
C PHE A 91 10.61 18.55 -0.90
N GLU A 92 9.85 19.24 -0.05
CA GLU A 92 9.55 20.67 -0.22
C GLU A 92 10.79 21.57 -0.20
N GLN A 93 11.82 21.18 0.56
CA GLN A 93 13.06 21.95 0.71
C GLN A 93 14.14 21.51 -0.27
N SER A 94 13.93 20.45 -1.04
CA SER A 94 14.87 19.95 -2.05
C SER A 94 14.53 20.47 -3.45
N SER A 95 15.39 20.19 -4.42
CA SER A 95 15.13 20.46 -5.84
C SER A 95 14.45 19.31 -6.58
N ALA A 96 13.97 18.28 -5.86
CA ALA A 96 13.23 17.17 -6.45
C ALA A 96 11.95 17.65 -7.13
N ARG A 97 11.64 17.08 -8.30
CA ARG A 97 10.44 17.48 -9.05
C ARG A 97 9.16 16.85 -8.50
N TYR A 98 9.22 15.58 -8.05
CA TYR A 98 8.09 14.81 -7.54
C TYR A 98 8.49 13.93 -6.36
N LEU A 99 7.51 13.68 -5.48
CA LEU A 99 7.58 12.69 -4.42
C LEU A 99 6.65 11.52 -4.76
N PHE A 100 7.22 10.37 -5.02
CA PHE A 100 6.48 9.13 -5.25
C PHE A 100 6.19 8.39 -3.95
N LYS A 101 4.97 7.89 -3.82
CA LYS A 101 4.50 7.05 -2.70
C LYS A 101 3.72 5.84 -3.22
N LYS A 102 3.62 4.80 -2.40
CA LYS A 102 2.81 3.61 -2.72
C LYS A 102 1.32 3.92 -2.72
N GLN A 103 0.90 4.82 -1.84
CA GLN A 103 -0.47 5.25 -1.66
C GLN A 103 -0.48 6.68 -1.07
N ILE A 104 -1.49 7.45 -1.43
CA ILE A 104 -1.71 8.81 -0.94
C ILE A 104 -3.18 8.98 -0.55
N LEU A 105 -3.47 9.94 0.32
CA LEU A 105 -4.85 10.35 0.59
C LEU A 105 -5.37 11.27 -0.51
N THR A 106 -6.68 11.38 -0.65
CA THR A 106 -7.27 12.54 -1.36
C THR A 106 -6.81 13.82 -0.67
N ARG A 107 -6.71 14.92 -1.43
CA ARG A 107 -6.12 16.16 -0.91
C ARG A 107 -6.81 16.67 0.35
N GLU A 108 -8.13 16.61 0.37
CA GLU A 108 -8.98 17.07 1.47
C GLU A 108 -8.69 16.28 2.75
N LYS A 109 -8.43 14.99 2.63
CA LYS A 109 -8.16 14.12 3.77
C LYS A 109 -6.81 14.39 4.45
N TYR A 110 -5.88 15.01 3.77
CA TYR A 110 -4.63 15.45 4.41
C TYR A 110 -4.86 16.57 5.44
N THR A 111 -5.95 17.31 5.36
CA THR A 111 -6.28 18.35 6.35
C THR A 111 -6.88 17.76 7.63
N GLU A 112 -7.38 16.53 7.61
CA GLU A 112 -7.96 15.87 8.78
C GLU A 112 -6.86 15.25 9.65
N PRO A 113 -6.77 15.60 10.95
CA PRO A 113 -5.71 15.08 11.82
C PRO A 113 -5.86 13.60 12.13
N SER A 114 -7.07 13.08 12.15
CA SER A 114 -7.42 11.74 12.65
C SER A 114 -7.68 10.68 11.58
N VAL A 115 -7.19 10.87 10.36
CA VAL A 115 -7.33 9.82 9.31
C VAL A 115 -6.42 8.64 9.65
N ILE A 116 -7.01 7.44 9.71
CA ILE A 116 -6.24 6.19 9.85
C ILE A 116 -5.23 6.11 8.70
N GLY A 117 -4.01 5.67 9.01
CA GLY A 117 -2.90 5.62 8.06
C GLY A 117 -1.92 6.76 8.21
N LYS A 118 -2.36 7.98 8.50
CA LYS A 118 -1.45 9.06 8.91
C LYS A 118 -0.79 8.80 10.28
N TRP A 119 -1.36 7.90 11.05
CA TRP A 119 -0.92 7.62 12.44
C TRP A 119 0.32 6.74 12.54
N PHE A 120 0.68 6.02 11.50
CA PHE A 120 1.60 4.88 11.62
C PHE A 120 3.07 5.23 11.66
N PHE A 121 3.45 6.46 11.34
CA PHE A 121 4.84 6.87 11.34
C PHE A 121 5.00 8.29 11.85
N GLY A 122 4.78 8.49 13.14
CA GLY A 122 5.01 9.78 13.76
C GLY A 122 5.40 9.63 15.22
N THR A 123 6.19 10.55 15.72
CA THR A 123 6.27 10.81 17.14
C THR A 123 4.92 11.36 17.58
N GLY A 124 4.51 11.13 18.83
CA GLY A 124 3.15 11.47 19.30
C GLY A 124 2.64 12.88 18.96
N SER A 125 3.53 13.85 18.76
CA SER A 125 3.21 15.22 18.32
C SER A 125 2.89 15.36 16.83
N GLU A 126 3.16 14.33 16.03
CA GLU A 126 2.98 14.35 14.56
C GLU A 126 1.76 13.56 14.11
N LEU A 127 1.21 12.73 15.00
CA LEU A 127 0.00 11.97 14.71
C LEU A 127 -1.17 12.90 14.33
N ASP A 128 -1.21 14.09 14.90
CA ASP A 128 -2.24 15.11 14.66
C ASP A 128 -1.85 16.11 13.56
N LYS A 129 -0.71 15.93 12.89
CA LYS A 129 -0.26 16.87 11.85
C LYS A 129 -1.19 16.79 10.65
N SER A 130 -1.85 17.91 10.37
CA SER A 130 -2.58 18.12 9.13
C SER A 130 -1.71 18.81 8.10
N TYR A 131 -1.92 18.49 6.83
CA TYR A 131 -1.22 19.09 5.70
C TYR A 131 -2.20 19.84 4.83
N ASN A 132 -2.12 21.16 4.85
CA ASN A 132 -2.96 22.01 4.01
C ASN A 132 -2.27 22.23 2.65
N LEU A 133 -2.26 21.18 1.83
CA LEU A 133 -1.60 21.17 0.53
C LEU A 133 -2.36 22.03 -0.48
N THR A 134 -1.67 22.95 -1.11
CA THR A 134 -2.20 23.60 -2.32
C THR A 134 -2.36 22.57 -3.44
N THR A 135 -3.18 22.89 -4.45
CA THR A 135 -3.32 22.02 -5.63
C THR A 135 -1.98 21.76 -6.30
N SER A 136 -1.13 22.78 -6.40
CA SER A 136 0.22 22.65 -6.99
C SER A 136 1.10 21.70 -6.19
N GLN A 137 1.10 21.79 -4.87
CA GLN A 137 1.84 20.87 -3.98
C GLN A 137 1.32 19.44 -4.08
N TYR A 138 0.00 19.27 -4.01
CA TYR A 138 -0.62 17.95 -4.11
C TYR A 138 -0.31 17.26 -5.45
N ASN A 139 -0.30 18.01 -6.55
CA ASN A 139 0.03 17.48 -7.89
C ASN A 139 1.48 17.01 -8.02
N LYS A 140 2.35 17.37 -7.08
CA LYS A 140 3.72 16.85 -6.99
C LYS A 140 3.82 15.51 -6.27
N LEU A 141 2.77 15.05 -5.59
CA LEU A 141 2.66 13.70 -5.10
C LEU A 141 2.29 12.77 -6.26
N LYS A 142 3.04 11.69 -6.44
CA LYS A 142 2.83 10.70 -7.48
C LYS A 142 2.78 9.30 -6.87
N LEU A 143 2.17 8.38 -7.58
CA LEU A 143 2.12 6.98 -7.17
C LEU A 143 3.21 6.18 -7.87
N CYS A 144 3.96 5.37 -7.12
CA CYS A 144 4.99 4.48 -7.66
C CYS A 144 4.50 3.04 -7.84
N GLY A 145 3.23 2.80 -7.61
CA GLY A 145 2.67 1.46 -7.50
C GLY A 145 2.97 0.82 -6.14
N TYR A 146 2.30 -0.28 -5.85
CA TYR A 146 2.49 -1.02 -4.61
C TYR A 146 3.69 -1.96 -4.71
N ASN A 147 4.77 -1.58 -4.07
CA ASN A 147 6.01 -2.36 -4.05
C ASN A 147 5.96 -3.39 -2.91
N VAL A 148 5.86 -4.66 -3.23
CA VAL A 148 5.77 -5.79 -2.28
C VAL A 148 7.10 -6.50 -2.03
N GLY A 149 8.20 -5.88 -2.39
CA GLY A 149 9.54 -6.44 -2.23
C GLY A 149 9.76 -7.68 -3.08
N HIS A 150 10.43 -8.66 -2.51
CA HIS A 150 10.73 -9.93 -3.20
C HIS A 150 9.50 -10.80 -3.47
N ASN A 151 8.37 -10.50 -2.85
CA ASN A 151 7.13 -11.27 -3.03
C ASN A 151 6.37 -10.91 -4.31
N TRP A 152 6.84 -9.93 -5.08
CA TRP A 152 6.18 -9.50 -6.31
C TRP A 152 5.85 -10.64 -7.29
N PRO A 153 6.75 -11.62 -7.58
CA PRO A 153 6.43 -12.72 -8.47
C PRO A 153 5.28 -13.62 -7.96
N GLN A 154 5.08 -13.71 -6.65
CA GLN A 154 4.02 -14.51 -6.04
C GLN A 154 2.63 -13.91 -6.26
N LEU A 155 2.52 -12.62 -6.56
CA LEU A 155 1.24 -11.96 -6.84
C LEU A 155 0.58 -12.46 -8.13
N HIS A 156 1.36 -13.04 -9.05
CA HIS A 156 0.86 -13.64 -10.28
C HIS A 156 0.31 -15.06 -10.10
N GLN A 157 0.37 -15.60 -8.88
CA GLN A 157 -0.15 -16.93 -8.58
C GLN A 157 -1.55 -16.84 -7.99
N LEU A 158 -2.56 -17.19 -8.77
CA LEU A 158 -3.89 -17.43 -8.23
C LEU A 158 -4.01 -18.89 -7.81
N TYR A 159 -4.42 -19.11 -6.58
CA TYR A 159 -4.68 -20.44 -6.10
C TYR A 159 -6.02 -20.97 -6.68
N SER A 160 -6.10 -22.29 -6.87
CA SER A 160 -7.37 -22.91 -7.24
C SER A 160 -8.38 -22.73 -6.10
N VAL A 161 -9.56 -22.22 -6.42
CA VAL A 161 -10.60 -21.90 -5.45
C VAL A 161 -11.86 -22.71 -5.78
N ASN A 162 -12.37 -23.43 -4.80
CA ASN A 162 -13.68 -24.04 -4.88
C ASN A 162 -14.62 -23.35 -3.89
N TYR A 163 -15.38 -22.40 -4.36
CA TYR A 163 -16.27 -21.58 -3.54
C TYR A 163 -17.34 -22.41 -2.80
N SER A 164 -17.78 -23.54 -3.37
CA SER A 164 -18.78 -24.41 -2.74
C SER A 164 -18.24 -25.19 -1.54
N ASN A 165 -16.93 -25.36 -1.42
CA ASN A 165 -16.30 -26.17 -0.38
C ASN A 165 -15.60 -25.34 0.70
N LYS A 166 -15.80 -24.04 0.74
CA LYS A 166 -15.21 -23.20 1.78
C LYS A 166 -15.90 -23.46 3.12
N SER A 167 -15.16 -24.02 4.08
CA SER A 167 -15.65 -24.48 5.39
C SER A 167 -15.53 -23.42 6.49
N VAL A 168 -14.66 -22.43 6.33
CA VAL A 168 -14.49 -21.31 7.26
C VAL A 168 -15.37 -20.15 6.78
N ASP A 169 -16.23 -19.64 7.64
CA ASP A 169 -17.09 -18.52 7.27
C ASP A 169 -16.29 -17.21 7.23
N VAL A 170 -15.46 -16.96 8.27
CA VAL A 170 -14.72 -15.72 8.39
C VAL A 170 -13.28 -15.98 8.84
N ALA A 171 -12.31 -15.43 8.12
CA ALA A 171 -10.92 -15.35 8.53
C ALA A 171 -10.55 -13.91 8.93
N ALA A 172 -9.91 -13.75 10.08
CA ALA A 172 -9.33 -12.51 10.56
C ALA A 172 -7.89 -12.79 11.07
N ILE A 173 -6.99 -13.02 10.10
CA ILE A 173 -5.65 -13.56 10.34
C ILE A 173 -4.63 -12.42 10.29
N PHE A 174 -4.15 -11.98 11.44
CA PHE A 174 -3.13 -10.92 11.55
C PHE A 174 -2.54 -10.88 12.96
N GLN A 175 -1.48 -10.15 13.10
CA GLN A 175 -0.86 -9.84 14.40
C GLN A 175 -1.41 -8.52 14.92
N THR A 176 -1.77 -8.46 16.19
CA THR A 176 -2.26 -7.23 16.84
C THR A 176 -1.13 -6.35 17.37
N TRP A 177 0.01 -6.94 17.69
CA TRP A 177 1.18 -6.30 18.32
C TRP A 177 0.91 -5.61 19.67
N ILE A 178 -0.23 -5.86 20.31
CA ILE A 178 -0.56 -5.28 21.62
C ILE A 178 0.45 -5.69 22.69
N ASP A 179 0.96 -6.92 22.61
CA ASP A 179 1.90 -7.48 23.57
C ASP A 179 3.37 -7.34 23.14
N ARG A 180 3.66 -6.55 22.13
CA ARG A 180 5.05 -6.33 21.69
C ARG A 180 5.83 -5.56 22.75
N PRO A 181 7.05 -6.00 23.15
CA PRO A 181 7.92 -5.23 24.01
C PRO A 181 8.18 -3.83 23.43
N VAL A 182 8.04 -2.80 24.25
CA VAL A 182 8.35 -1.41 23.88
C VAL A 182 9.82 -1.16 24.18
N TYR A 183 10.54 -0.65 23.21
CA TYR A 183 11.87 -0.12 23.44
C TYR A 183 11.75 1.34 23.88
N ASP A 184 12.57 1.78 24.84
CA ASP A 184 12.45 3.08 25.52
C ASP A 184 12.43 4.33 24.61
N HIS A 185 12.83 4.19 23.36
CA HIS A 185 12.88 5.27 22.36
C HIS A 185 11.79 5.16 21.27
N GLU A 186 10.94 4.13 21.32
CA GLU A 186 9.86 3.96 20.34
C GLU A 186 8.60 4.69 20.81
N VAL A 187 8.07 5.57 19.99
CA VAL A 187 6.70 6.03 20.16
C VAL A 187 5.76 4.87 19.83
N ARG A 188 4.84 4.57 20.73
CA ARG A 188 3.91 3.45 20.59
C ARG A 188 2.81 3.69 19.56
N THR A 189 3.21 4.00 18.34
CA THR A 189 2.28 4.02 17.18
C THR A 189 1.71 2.64 16.90
N ASP A 190 2.42 1.57 17.27
CA ASP A 190 1.95 0.19 17.21
C ASP A 190 0.69 -0.06 18.07
N LEU A 191 0.47 0.69 19.15
CA LEU A 191 -0.78 0.59 19.90
C LEU A 191 -2.00 0.96 19.07
N LEU A 192 -1.93 2.04 18.29
CA LEU A 192 -3.08 2.52 17.53
C LEU A 192 -3.57 1.49 16.51
N TYR A 193 -2.67 0.94 15.69
CA TYR A 193 -3.09 -0.10 14.76
C TYR A 193 -3.23 -1.47 15.41
N GLY A 194 -2.57 -1.70 16.54
CA GLY A 194 -2.77 -2.87 17.38
C GLY A 194 -4.18 -2.90 17.96
N GLU A 195 -4.64 -1.81 18.54
CA GLU A 195 -6.00 -1.64 19.04
C GLU A 195 -7.02 -1.73 17.89
N HIS A 196 -6.78 -1.04 16.77
CA HIS A 196 -7.60 -1.10 15.58
C HIS A 196 -7.80 -2.55 15.08
N ARG A 197 -6.73 -3.36 15.06
CA ARG A 197 -6.80 -4.77 14.68
C ARG A 197 -7.47 -5.63 15.75
N ASN A 198 -7.19 -5.37 17.02
CA ASN A 198 -7.82 -6.10 18.12
C ASN A 198 -9.33 -5.91 18.14
N ASN A 199 -9.83 -4.71 17.79
CA ASN A 199 -11.26 -4.44 17.69
C ASN A 199 -11.97 -5.41 16.73
N VAL A 200 -11.34 -5.82 15.63
CA VAL A 200 -11.89 -6.86 14.75
C VAL A 200 -12.12 -8.15 15.50
N TRP A 201 -11.13 -8.64 16.26
CA TRP A 201 -11.29 -9.89 17.01
C TRP A 201 -12.36 -9.79 18.10
N GLN A 202 -12.46 -8.61 18.76
CA GLN A 202 -13.50 -8.40 19.76
C GLN A 202 -14.91 -8.41 19.15
N VAL A 203 -15.10 -7.77 17.99
CA VAL A 203 -16.38 -7.77 17.28
C VAL A 203 -16.77 -9.18 16.82
N LEU A 204 -15.79 -9.99 16.41
CA LEU A 204 -16.05 -11.34 15.90
C LEU A 204 -16.32 -12.39 16.98
N LYS A 205 -15.86 -12.15 18.21
CA LYS A 205 -15.77 -13.15 19.28
C LYS A 205 -17.09 -13.85 19.61
N GLU A 206 -18.19 -13.13 19.59
CA GLU A 206 -19.51 -13.60 20.02
C GLU A 206 -20.44 -13.96 18.82
N LEU A 207 -19.91 -13.91 17.59
CA LEU A 207 -20.73 -14.17 16.40
C LEU A 207 -20.86 -15.68 16.15
N PRO A 208 -22.05 -16.16 15.72
CA PRO A 208 -22.36 -17.59 15.59
C PRO A 208 -21.87 -18.21 14.27
N TYR A 209 -20.68 -17.86 13.82
CA TYR A 209 -20.09 -18.34 12.57
C TYR A 209 -18.84 -19.18 12.82
N ASN A 210 -18.42 -19.97 11.84
CA ASN A 210 -17.12 -20.64 11.89
C ASN A 210 -16.00 -19.64 11.59
N ILE A 211 -15.39 -19.09 12.65
CA ILE A 211 -14.45 -17.97 12.58
C ILE A 211 -13.05 -18.41 12.97
N VAL A 212 -12.05 -18.00 12.18
CA VAL A 212 -10.63 -18.08 12.52
C VAL A 212 -10.09 -16.66 12.73
N ALA A 213 -10.09 -16.21 13.99
CA ALA A 213 -9.64 -14.86 14.39
C ALA A 213 -8.41 -14.99 15.30
N ARG A 214 -7.22 -15.12 14.70
CA ARG A 214 -5.94 -15.24 15.41
C ARG A 214 -4.76 -15.08 14.47
N GLN A 215 -3.59 -14.89 15.03
CA GLN A 215 -2.35 -15.00 14.26
C GLN A 215 -2.09 -16.44 13.85
N LEU A 216 -1.68 -16.66 12.63
CA LEU A 216 -1.25 -17.93 12.08
C LEU A 216 0.18 -17.85 11.56
N SER A 217 0.83 -19.00 11.42
CA SER A 217 2.11 -19.11 10.74
C SER A 217 1.96 -18.86 9.24
N THR A 218 3.07 -18.59 8.56
CA THR A 218 3.12 -18.42 7.09
C THR A 218 2.69 -19.69 6.34
N VAL A 219 2.79 -20.87 6.96
CA VAL A 219 2.35 -22.15 6.37
C VAL A 219 0.84 -22.36 6.55
N GLU A 220 0.30 -22.00 7.72
CA GLU A 220 -1.13 -22.19 8.03
C GLU A 220 -2.01 -21.16 7.32
N THR A 221 -1.54 -19.92 7.16
CA THR A 221 -2.31 -18.80 6.60
C THR A 221 -2.90 -19.12 5.22
N PRO A 222 -2.13 -19.57 4.21
CA PRO A 222 -2.68 -19.93 2.91
C PRO A 222 -3.74 -21.02 2.97
N TYR A 223 -3.53 -22.03 3.82
CA TYR A 223 -4.50 -23.12 3.99
C TYR A 223 -5.84 -22.61 4.52
N VAL A 224 -5.82 -21.78 5.57
CA VAL A 224 -7.05 -21.24 6.15
C VAL A 224 -7.72 -20.26 5.19
N LEU A 225 -6.98 -19.37 4.53
CA LEU A 225 -7.55 -18.44 3.55
C LEU A 225 -8.21 -19.17 2.40
N ASN A 226 -7.63 -20.27 1.91
CA ASN A 226 -8.24 -21.07 0.84
C ASN A 226 -9.58 -21.70 1.24
N GLN A 227 -9.78 -21.96 2.53
CA GLN A 227 -11.02 -22.49 3.10
C GLN A 227 -12.00 -21.39 3.53
N SER A 228 -11.63 -20.12 3.48
CA SER A 228 -12.44 -19.02 4.03
C SER A 228 -13.31 -18.37 2.96
N LYS A 229 -14.59 -18.16 3.29
CA LYS A 229 -15.55 -17.41 2.45
C LYS A 229 -15.21 -15.91 2.44
N ILE A 230 -15.02 -15.37 3.64
CA ILE A 230 -14.77 -13.96 3.89
C ILE A 230 -13.44 -13.81 4.61
N ALA A 231 -12.68 -12.77 4.27
CA ALA A 231 -11.53 -12.32 5.05
C ALA A 231 -11.71 -10.88 5.50
N ILE A 232 -11.55 -10.62 6.80
CA ILE A 232 -11.50 -9.24 7.31
C ILE A 232 -10.05 -8.79 7.29
N SER A 233 -9.78 -7.72 6.54
CA SER A 233 -8.45 -7.16 6.38
C SER A 233 -8.37 -5.75 6.94
N PRO A 234 -8.07 -5.60 8.25
CA PRO A 234 -7.83 -4.30 8.85
C PRO A 234 -6.59 -3.64 8.26
N PHE A 235 -6.48 -2.34 8.43
CA PHE A 235 -5.26 -1.63 8.08
C PHE A 235 -4.05 -2.18 8.86
N GLY A 236 -2.90 -2.10 8.21
CA GLY A 236 -1.62 -2.46 8.77
C GLY A 236 -0.79 -1.23 9.10
N MET A 237 0.49 -1.28 8.74
CA MET A 237 1.37 -0.10 8.73
C MET A 237 1.00 0.89 7.61
N GLY A 238 0.01 0.56 6.80
CA GLY A 238 -0.63 1.36 5.77
C GLY A 238 -2.01 0.80 5.48
N GLU A 239 -2.76 1.51 4.68
CA GLU A 239 -4.13 1.19 4.32
C GLU A 239 -4.19 -0.01 3.37
N LEU A 240 -3.32 -0.01 2.35
CA LEU A 240 -3.09 -1.16 1.47
C LEU A 240 -2.05 -2.08 2.13
N CYS A 241 -2.40 -3.34 2.33
CA CYS A 241 -1.57 -4.33 2.98
C CYS A 241 -1.30 -5.53 2.06
N TYR A 242 -0.17 -6.20 2.26
CA TYR A 242 0.13 -7.46 1.56
C TYR A 242 -0.95 -8.53 1.79
N ARG A 243 -1.55 -8.56 2.98
CA ARG A 243 -2.68 -9.46 3.31
C ARG A 243 -3.88 -9.29 2.39
N ASP A 244 -4.16 -8.08 1.92
CA ASP A 244 -5.25 -7.85 0.97
C ASP A 244 -5.03 -8.70 -0.28
N LEU A 245 -3.80 -8.72 -0.79
CA LEU A 245 -3.42 -9.49 -1.96
C LEU A 245 -3.51 -11.00 -1.72
N GLU A 246 -3.04 -11.46 -0.55
CA GLU A 246 -3.17 -12.88 -0.14
C GLU A 246 -4.63 -13.31 -0.08
N CYS A 247 -5.50 -12.50 0.52
CA CYS A 247 -6.93 -12.80 0.60
C CYS A 247 -7.58 -12.91 -0.79
N ILE A 248 -7.22 -11.99 -1.71
CA ILE A 248 -7.70 -12.03 -3.09
C ILE A 248 -7.21 -13.28 -3.82
N GLN A 249 -5.93 -13.63 -3.70
CA GLN A 249 -5.35 -14.80 -4.34
C GLN A 249 -6.07 -16.10 -3.96
N HIS A 250 -6.53 -16.18 -2.71
CA HIS A 250 -7.28 -17.33 -2.16
C HIS A 250 -8.79 -17.25 -2.37
N GLY A 251 -9.29 -16.22 -3.09
CA GLY A 251 -10.71 -16.06 -3.40
C GLY A 251 -11.58 -15.81 -2.18
N CYS A 252 -11.09 -15.05 -1.22
CA CYS A 252 -11.92 -14.53 -0.14
C CYS A 252 -12.65 -13.25 -0.59
N ILE A 253 -13.90 -13.08 -0.16
CA ILE A 253 -14.54 -11.76 -0.18
C ILE A 253 -13.84 -10.92 0.91
N ILE A 254 -13.27 -9.79 0.53
CA ILE A 254 -12.60 -8.93 1.51
C ILE A 254 -13.61 -7.96 2.13
N ILE A 255 -13.65 -7.91 3.47
CA ILE A 255 -14.22 -6.81 4.23
C ILE A 255 -13.07 -5.98 4.80
N LYS A 256 -13.08 -4.68 4.53
CA LYS A 256 -11.99 -3.76 4.87
C LYS A 256 -12.56 -2.37 5.19
N PRO A 257 -11.94 -1.58 6.08
CA PRO A 257 -12.33 -0.19 6.24
C PRO A 257 -12.34 0.55 4.91
N ASP A 258 -13.28 1.50 4.77
CA ASP A 258 -13.47 2.25 3.53
C ASP A 258 -12.17 2.81 2.96
N MET A 259 -11.91 2.50 1.68
CA MET A 259 -10.73 2.90 0.93
C MET A 259 -10.96 4.10 0.00
N SER A 260 -12.17 4.68 -0.03
CA SER A 260 -12.55 5.75 -0.97
C SER A 260 -11.68 7.02 -0.86
N HIS A 261 -11.08 7.23 0.31
CA HIS A 261 -10.20 8.35 0.59
C HIS A 261 -8.71 8.06 0.31
N VAL A 262 -8.39 6.83 -0.10
CA VAL A 262 -7.02 6.38 -0.40
C VAL A 262 -6.86 6.19 -1.90
N ILE A 263 -5.87 6.85 -2.47
CA ILE A 263 -5.53 6.70 -3.88
C ILE A 263 -4.34 5.75 -3.98
N THR A 264 -4.50 4.69 -4.75
CA THR A 264 -3.49 3.67 -5.03
C THR A 264 -3.29 3.50 -6.53
N GLU A 265 -2.12 3.06 -6.93
CA GLU A 265 -1.84 2.64 -8.29
C GLU A 265 -1.16 1.25 -8.26
N PRO A 266 -1.76 0.25 -8.85
CA PRO A 266 -3.11 0.27 -9.43
C PRO A 266 -4.22 0.35 -8.38
N ASN A 267 -5.40 0.87 -8.76
CA ASN A 267 -6.57 0.82 -7.87
C ASN A 267 -7.17 -0.59 -7.88
N LEU A 268 -7.07 -1.25 -6.72
CA LEU A 268 -7.59 -2.60 -6.51
C LEU A 268 -8.93 -2.59 -5.76
N PHE A 269 -9.25 -1.50 -5.05
CA PHE A 269 -10.41 -1.40 -4.17
C PHE A 269 -11.54 -0.62 -4.82
N ILE A 270 -12.49 -1.34 -5.44
CA ILE A 270 -13.71 -0.79 -6.01
C ILE A 270 -14.86 -1.29 -5.14
N GLU A 271 -15.53 -0.35 -4.47
CA GLU A 271 -16.59 -0.64 -3.51
C GLU A 271 -17.67 -1.54 -4.10
N ASN A 272 -18.02 -2.61 -3.39
CA ASN A 272 -19.00 -3.64 -3.77
C ASN A 272 -18.71 -4.38 -5.09
N GLU A 273 -17.56 -4.13 -5.72
CA GLU A 273 -17.09 -4.88 -6.89
C GLU A 273 -15.91 -5.78 -6.53
N THR A 274 -14.90 -5.26 -5.81
CA THR A 274 -13.71 -6.03 -5.46
C THR A 274 -13.51 -6.18 -3.96
N TYR A 275 -14.23 -5.43 -3.14
CA TYR A 275 -14.26 -5.54 -1.68
C TYR A 275 -15.56 -4.97 -1.12
N ILE A 276 -15.86 -5.26 0.13
CA ILE A 276 -16.97 -4.69 0.87
C ILE A 276 -16.42 -3.72 1.92
N PRO A 277 -16.75 -2.42 1.84
CA PRO A 277 -16.31 -1.46 2.84
C PRO A 277 -17.00 -1.70 4.18
N CYS A 278 -16.30 -1.42 5.27
CA CYS A 278 -16.85 -1.36 6.62
C CYS A 278 -16.41 -0.08 7.33
N LYS A 279 -17.04 0.21 8.45
CA LYS A 279 -16.63 1.33 9.30
C LYS A 279 -15.24 1.08 9.91
N PRO A 280 -14.47 2.13 10.18
CA PRO A 280 -13.13 2.01 10.77
C PRO A 280 -13.11 1.33 12.17
N ASP A 281 -14.22 1.40 12.91
CA ASP A 281 -14.42 0.77 14.23
C ASP A 281 -14.99 -0.66 14.14
N TYR A 282 -15.30 -1.14 12.92
CA TYR A 282 -15.90 -2.44 12.63
C TYR A 282 -17.29 -2.67 13.23
N SER A 283 -17.98 -1.63 13.70
CA SER A 283 -19.29 -1.74 14.36
C SER A 283 -20.40 -2.29 13.45
N ASP A 284 -20.25 -2.18 12.13
CA ASP A 284 -21.16 -2.68 11.11
C ASP A 284 -20.81 -4.08 10.56
N VAL A 285 -19.67 -4.64 10.96
CA VAL A 285 -19.23 -5.96 10.47
C VAL A 285 -20.24 -7.07 10.78
N PRO A 286 -20.87 -7.16 11.97
CA PRO A 286 -21.89 -8.18 12.22
C PRO A 286 -23.04 -8.15 11.21
N GLU A 287 -23.57 -6.97 10.88
CA GLU A 287 -24.64 -6.80 9.88
C GLU A 287 -24.16 -7.19 8.47
N ILE A 288 -22.94 -6.78 8.11
CA ILE A 288 -22.33 -7.15 6.81
C ILE A 288 -22.20 -8.68 6.71
N LEU A 289 -21.73 -9.35 7.77
CA LEU A 289 -21.57 -10.81 7.79
C LEU A 289 -22.91 -11.53 7.68
N GLU A 290 -23.94 -11.08 8.41
CA GLU A 290 -25.28 -11.64 8.32
C GLU A 290 -25.82 -11.58 6.88
N ARG A 291 -25.72 -10.42 6.26
CA ARG A 291 -26.16 -10.18 4.87
C ARG A 291 -25.38 -11.03 3.87
N VAL A 292 -24.05 -11.07 3.96
CA VAL A 292 -23.21 -11.75 2.98
C VAL A 292 -23.22 -13.25 3.14
N LEU A 293 -23.13 -13.78 4.37
CA LEU A 293 -23.17 -15.21 4.63
C LEU A 293 -24.57 -15.80 4.42
N GLY A 294 -25.62 -15.01 4.71
CA GLY A 294 -27.01 -15.41 4.46
C GLY A 294 -27.33 -15.65 2.98
N ASN A 295 -26.56 -15.06 2.06
CA ASN A 295 -26.70 -15.27 0.61
C ASN A 295 -25.32 -15.29 -0.09
N TYR A 296 -24.39 -16.10 0.42
CA TYR A 296 -22.98 -16.10 0.00
C TYR A 296 -22.81 -16.27 -1.52
N SER A 297 -23.62 -17.13 -2.15
CA SER A 297 -23.52 -17.36 -3.60
C SER A 297 -23.72 -16.09 -4.44
N SER A 298 -24.58 -15.18 -3.97
CA SER A 298 -24.84 -13.90 -4.66
C SER A 298 -23.72 -12.88 -4.48
N TYR A 299 -22.79 -13.10 -3.55
CA TYR A 299 -21.65 -12.22 -3.31
C TYR A 299 -20.32 -12.78 -3.83
N GLN A 300 -20.27 -14.01 -4.30
CA GLN A 300 -19.03 -14.65 -4.81
C GLN A 300 -18.37 -13.85 -5.92
N TYR A 301 -19.18 -13.16 -6.73
CA TYR A 301 -18.67 -12.30 -7.81
C TYR A 301 -17.65 -11.27 -7.32
N ILE A 302 -17.77 -10.76 -6.08
CA ILE A 302 -16.82 -9.78 -5.51
C ILE A 302 -15.42 -10.40 -5.42
N ALA A 303 -15.32 -11.64 -4.93
CA ALA A 303 -14.03 -12.33 -4.88
C ALA A 303 -13.50 -12.65 -6.28
N GLU A 304 -14.37 -12.98 -7.23
CA GLU A 304 -13.99 -13.26 -8.62
C GLU A 304 -13.51 -12.00 -9.33
N GLN A 305 -14.21 -10.88 -9.18
CA GLN A 305 -13.81 -9.58 -9.72
C GLN A 305 -12.49 -9.09 -9.10
N ALA A 306 -12.33 -9.24 -7.78
CA ALA A 306 -11.07 -8.89 -7.12
C ALA A 306 -9.88 -9.69 -7.69
N ARG A 307 -10.07 -10.99 -7.94
CA ARG A 307 -9.04 -11.87 -8.54
C ARG A 307 -8.73 -11.48 -9.99
N ALA A 308 -9.76 -11.21 -10.79
CA ALA A 308 -9.59 -10.76 -12.17
C ALA A 308 -8.84 -9.43 -12.21
N ARG A 309 -9.24 -8.49 -11.35
CA ARG A 309 -8.60 -7.18 -11.23
C ARG A 309 -7.15 -7.29 -10.79
N LEU A 310 -6.84 -8.15 -9.80
CA LEU A 310 -5.46 -8.38 -9.35
C LEU A 310 -4.57 -8.83 -10.53
N MET A 311 -5.02 -9.78 -11.34
CA MET A 311 -4.24 -10.28 -12.48
C MET A 311 -4.05 -9.24 -13.58
N GLU A 312 -5.06 -8.41 -13.82
CA GLU A 312 -4.99 -7.31 -14.78
C GLU A 312 -3.93 -6.28 -14.36
N VAL A 313 -4.07 -5.75 -13.14
CA VAL A 313 -3.37 -4.53 -12.72
C VAL A 313 -2.00 -4.80 -12.08
N TYR A 314 -1.77 -5.99 -11.51
CA TYR A 314 -0.46 -6.38 -10.99
C TYR A 314 0.37 -7.14 -12.04
N SER A 315 0.19 -6.84 -13.32
CA SER A 315 1.03 -7.38 -14.39
C SER A 315 2.29 -6.51 -14.57
N TYR A 316 3.38 -7.14 -15.04
CA TYR A 316 4.59 -6.40 -15.40
C TYR A 316 4.33 -5.35 -16.50
N HIS A 317 3.40 -5.66 -17.38
CA HIS A 317 2.98 -4.78 -18.45
C HIS A 317 2.30 -3.52 -17.91
N HIS A 318 1.39 -3.67 -16.94
CA HIS A 318 0.71 -2.54 -16.31
C HIS A 318 1.72 -1.62 -15.59
N VAL A 319 2.68 -2.20 -14.86
CA VAL A 319 3.73 -1.43 -14.19
C VAL A 319 4.60 -0.67 -15.20
N ALA A 320 5.05 -1.34 -16.27
CA ALA A 320 5.83 -0.70 -17.32
C ALA A 320 5.07 0.44 -17.99
N MET A 321 3.78 0.22 -18.30
CA MET A 321 2.89 1.22 -18.89
C MET A 321 2.67 2.42 -17.95
N HIS A 322 2.49 2.19 -16.65
CA HIS A 322 2.35 3.26 -15.65
C HIS A 322 3.57 4.20 -15.68
N TRP A 323 4.77 3.64 -15.60
CA TRP A 323 6.01 4.43 -15.64
C TRP A 323 6.22 5.10 -17.00
N TYR A 324 5.89 4.40 -18.10
CA TYR A 324 5.96 5.00 -19.44
C TYR A 324 5.05 6.22 -19.53
N ASN A 325 3.79 6.10 -19.15
CA ASN A 325 2.82 7.20 -19.22
C ASN A 325 3.30 8.40 -18.37
N PHE A 326 3.88 8.14 -17.20
CA PHE A 326 4.46 9.20 -16.39
C PHE A 326 5.59 9.94 -17.15
N PHE A 327 6.60 9.22 -17.63
CA PHE A 327 7.75 9.84 -18.29
C PHE A 327 7.42 10.42 -19.68
N ALA A 328 6.49 9.83 -20.41
CA ALA A 328 6.01 10.36 -21.69
C ALA A 328 5.35 11.74 -21.49
N ASN A 329 4.49 11.86 -20.46
CA ASN A 329 3.87 13.13 -20.12
C ASN A 329 4.90 14.21 -19.71
N GLU A 330 5.94 13.82 -18.96
CA GLU A 330 7.03 14.72 -18.57
C GLU A 330 7.82 15.25 -19.79
N ASN A 331 7.98 14.42 -20.82
CA ASN A 331 8.65 14.78 -22.07
C ASN A 331 7.74 15.50 -23.08
N GLY A 332 6.48 15.79 -22.73
CA GLY A 332 5.53 16.43 -23.64
C GLY A 332 5.09 15.54 -24.81
N VAL A 333 5.29 14.23 -24.74
CA VAL A 333 4.79 13.25 -25.69
C VAL A 333 3.32 13.00 -25.35
N THR A 334 2.41 13.77 -25.94
CA THR A 334 0.98 13.48 -25.83
C THR A 334 0.68 12.23 -26.63
N ASN A 335 0.23 11.16 -25.96
CA ASN A 335 -0.40 10.05 -26.64
C ASN A 335 -1.74 10.54 -27.22
N GLU A 336 -1.74 10.99 -28.47
CA GLU A 336 -2.96 11.05 -29.27
C GLU A 336 -3.30 9.60 -29.69
N SER A 337 -4.19 8.97 -28.94
CA SER A 337 -4.83 7.73 -29.39
C SER A 337 -6.28 7.72 -28.98
#